data_02de606f205526ed98f94c87fcc8bd15
#
_entry.id   02de606f205526ed98f94c87fcc8bd15
#
_cell.length_a   1.000
_cell.length_b   1.000
_cell.length_c   1.000
_cell.angle_alpha   90.00
_cell.angle_beta   90.00
_cell.angle_gamma   90.00
#
_symmetry.space_group_name_H-M   'P 1'
#
loop_
_entity.id
_entity.type
_entity.pdbx_description
1 polymer ?
#
loop_
_entity_poly.entity_id
_entity_poly.type
_entity_poly.pdbx_seq_one_letter_code
_entity_poly.pdbx_strand_id
1 'polypeptide(L)'
;MTGLILSARAAGVAVVVATHDPLLIALADRRIHLEHGRGALTDAAATPVGASAVAECSGDADTPAPVPRRRPRPTGLARRCGPLSLLGSSLLLIVGGLAITDVRVAAACVAVELLLAPLVFGWARPSVRLIPGLLAVASVGFSNWLLSTGQDPLAGVTAGLRVAFFVLPGVLLAGSADPFALGDHLAQRLRLPARPVVAAVAALQRFEGLGRQWDQLRRIRRVRGLGAGRGPSARSRQAAAMTFALLVQSLRQAGGMAVAMEARGFSAGPSSGVRRTWAEPAPWLPADSALVALGLLVAGTPILLQAAWP
;
A
#
# COMPACT_ATOMS: atom_id res chain seq x y z
N MET A 1 -37.97 2.58 14.30
CA MET A 1 -36.82 1.72 14.63
C MET A 1 -37.18 0.74 15.75
N THR A 2 -37.82 1.17 16.81
CA THR A 2 -38.30 0.33 17.92
C THR A 2 -39.17 -0.85 17.49
N GLY A 3 -40.10 -0.65 16.54
CA GLY A 3 -40.98 -1.72 16.04
C GLY A 3 -40.24 -2.85 15.33
N LEU A 4 -39.17 -2.54 14.60
CA LEU A 4 -38.31 -3.53 13.94
C LEU A 4 -37.52 -4.38 14.94
N ILE A 5 -37.04 -3.78 16.01
CA ILE A 5 -36.34 -4.48 17.09
C ILE A 5 -37.25 -5.43 17.81
N LEU A 6 -38.49 -4.99 18.12
CA LEU A 6 -39.50 -5.82 18.80
C LEU A 6 -39.96 -6.98 17.90
N SER A 7 -40.12 -6.77 16.60
CA SER A 7 -40.51 -7.84 15.68
C SER A 7 -39.37 -8.88 15.49
N ALA A 8 -38.11 -8.43 15.43
CA ALA A 8 -36.95 -9.33 15.36
C ALA A 8 -36.82 -10.16 16.67
N ARG A 9 -37.03 -9.51 17.81
CA ARG A 9 -37.07 -10.19 19.13
C ARG A 9 -38.18 -11.25 19.21
N ALA A 10 -39.39 -10.91 18.74
CA ALA A 10 -40.50 -11.86 18.67
C ALA A 10 -40.23 -13.05 17.75
N ALA A 11 -39.38 -12.86 16.74
CA ALA A 11 -38.91 -13.92 15.85
C ALA A 11 -37.71 -14.73 16.40
N GLY A 12 -37.30 -14.51 17.67
CA GLY A 12 -36.19 -15.22 18.31
C GLY A 12 -34.80 -14.82 17.83
N VAL A 13 -34.67 -13.67 17.15
CA VAL A 13 -33.37 -13.18 16.65
C VAL A 13 -32.69 -12.37 17.74
N ALA A 14 -31.41 -12.69 18.02
CA ALA A 14 -30.59 -11.89 18.91
C ALA A 14 -30.19 -10.57 18.22
N VAL A 15 -30.57 -9.44 18.84
CA VAL A 15 -30.30 -8.10 18.29
C VAL A 15 -29.33 -7.38 19.22
N VAL A 16 -28.16 -6.99 18.69
CA VAL A 16 -27.16 -6.17 19.40
C VAL A 16 -27.20 -4.76 18.86
N VAL A 17 -27.43 -3.78 19.71
CA VAL A 17 -27.52 -2.37 19.33
C VAL A 17 -26.57 -1.55 20.17
N ALA A 18 -25.68 -0.80 19.53
CA ALA A 18 -24.87 0.22 20.17
C ALA A 18 -25.62 1.55 20.09
N THR A 19 -26.08 2.06 21.21
CA THR A 19 -26.88 3.29 21.27
C THR A 19 -26.66 4.03 22.59
N HIS A 20 -26.91 5.33 22.58
CA HIS A 20 -27.00 6.19 23.75
C HIS A 20 -28.45 6.68 23.99
N ASP A 21 -29.40 6.22 23.18
CA ASP A 21 -30.80 6.58 23.28
C ASP A 21 -31.45 5.86 24.49
N PRO A 22 -31.95 6.59 25.50
CA PRO A 22 -32.54 6.02 26.70
C PRO A 22 -33.75 5.12 26.42
N LEU A 23 -34.52 5.40 25.35
CA LEU A 23 -35.66 4.57 24.96
C LEU A 23 -35.24 3.21 24.42
N LEU A 24 -34.16 3.16 23.66
CA LEU A 24 -33.61 1.88 23.17
C LEU A 24 -32.88 1.11 24.28
N ILE A 25 -32.23 1.83 25.19
CA ILE A 25 -31.57 1.25 26.37
C ILE A 25 -32.61 0.60 27.30
N ALA A 26 -33.80 1.21 27.46
CA ALA A 26 -34.86 0.67 28.29
C ALA A 26 -35.46 -0.65 27.76
N LEU A 27 -35.38 -0.88 26.44
CA LEU A 27 -35.88 -2.09 25.78
C LEU A 27 -34.89 -3.27 25.80
N ALA A 28 -33.66 -3.04 26.23
CA ALA A 28 -32.60 -4.05 26.21
C ALA A 28 -32.78 -5.04 27.40
N ASP A 29 -32.72 -6.35 27.11
CA ASP A 29 -32.70 -7.42 28.10
C ASP A 29 -31.37 -7.46 28.86
N ARG A 30 -30.31 -7.00 28.20
CA ARG A 30 -28.94 -7.00 28.75
C ARG A 30 -28.20 -5.74 28.31
N ARG A 31 -27.43 -5.13 29.21
CA ARG A 31 -26.64 -3.92 28.94
C ARG A 31 -25.18 -4.19 29.18
N ILE A 32 -24.37 -3.74 28.24
CA ILE A 32 -22.91 -3.76 28.35
C ILE A 32 -22.45 -2.30 28.30
N HIS A 33 -21.90 -1.80 29.39
CA HIS A 33 -21.30 -0.46 29.41
C HIS A 33 -19.86 -0.55 28.98
N LEU A 34 -19.49 0.23 27.95
CA LEU A 34 -18.13 0.25 27.43
C LEU A 34 -17.41 1.51 27.90
N GLU A 35 -16.47 1.36 28.83
CA GLU A 35 -15.58 2.43 29.25
C GLU A 35 -14.13 2.13 28.81
N HIS A 36 -13.52 3.05 28.08
CA HIS A 36 -12.13 2.93 27.61
C HIS A 36 -11.82 1.59 26.91
N GLY A 37 -12.78 1.05 26.16
CA GLY A 37 -12.62 -0.20 25.43
C GLY A 37 -12.72 -1.47 26.29
N ARG A 38 -13.10 -1.33 27.57
CA ARG A 38 -13.41 -2.46 28.47
C ARG A 38 -14.89 -2.51 28.75
N GLY A 39 -15.50 -3.69 28.57
CA GLY A 39 -16.89 -3.91 28.88
C GLY A 39 -17.09 -4.23 30.38
N ALA A 40 -17.81 -3.38 31.09
CA ALA A 40 -18.34 -3.72 32.39
C ALA A 40 -19.79 -4.22 32.23
N LEU A 41 -20.08 -5.42 32.67
CA LEU A 41 -21.46 -5.95 32.76
C LEU A 41 -22.14 -5.27 33.94
N THR A 42 -23.12 -4.41 33.65
CA THR A 42 -23.97 -3.84 34.67
C THR A 42 -25.27 -4.68 34.69
N ASP A 43 -25.42 -5.54 35.67
CA ASP A 43 -26.64 -6.27 35.90
C ASP A 43 -27.77 -5.30 36.30
N ALA A 44 -28.69 -5.08 35.38
CA ALA A 44 -30.03 -4.64 35.77
C ALA A 44 -30.90 -5.89 35.78
N ALA A 45 -31.26 -6.29 36.98
CA ALA A 45 -32.23 -7.33 37.34
C ALA A 45 -32.95 -7.98 36.15
N ALA A 46 -32.46 -9.09 35.66
CA ALA A 46 -33.17 -9.96 34.74
C ALA A 46 -32.75 -11.40 35.04
N THR A 47 -33.76 -12.21 35.29
CA THR A 47 -33.73 -13.65 35.45
C THR A 47 -32.74 -14.36 34.55
N PRO A 48 -32.00 -15.35 35.05
CA PRO A 48 -30.94 -16.01 34.26
C PRO A 48 -31.57 -16.93 33.23
N VAL A 49 -31.63 -16.46 32.01
CA VAL A 49 -31.85 -17.35 30.87
C VAL A 49 -30.47 -17.72 30.30
N GLY A 50 -30.07 -18.96 30.62
CA GLY A 50 -28.99 -19.66 29.97
C GLY A 50 -27.56 -19.27 30.37
N ALA A 51 -27.16 -19.58 31.59
CA ALA A 51 -25.75 -19.48 32.03
C ALA A 51 -24.77 -20.33 31.18
N SER A 52 -25.26 -21.28 30.39
CA SER A 52 -24.45 -22.11 29.50
C SER A 52 -23.90 -21.36 28.27
N ALA A 53 -24.68 -20.44 27.70
CA ALA A 53 -24.25 -19.72 26.50
C ALA A 53 -23.18 -18.62 26.77
N VAL A 54 -23.07 -18.18 28.05
CA VAL A 54 -22.09 -17.16 28.44
C VAL A 54 -20.76 -17.78 28.83
N ALA A 55 -20.75 -19.03 29.28
CA ALA A 55 -19.52 -19.77 29.56
C ALA A 55 -18.73 -20.08 28.28
N GLU A 56 -19.43 -20.33 27.17
CA GLU A 56 -18.77 -20.54 25.87
C GLU A 56 -18.19 -19.25 25.27
N CYS A 57 -18.75 -18.07 25.57
CA CYS A 57 -18.15 -16.79 25.12
C CYS A 57 -17.05 -16.28 26.07
N SER A 58 -16.97 -16.75 27.30
CA SER A 58 -15.92 -16.38 28.27
C SER A 58 -14.67 -17.25 28.14
N GLY A 59 -14.79 -18.41 27.49
CA GLY A 59 -13.67 -19.34 27.27
C GLY A 59 -12.65 -18.89 26.25
N ASP A 60 -12.96 -17.91 25.41
CA ASP A 60 -12.11 -17.50 24.29
C ASP A 60 -11.55 -16.06 24.40
N ALA A 61 -11.63 -15.44 25.60
CA ALA A 61 -11.01 -14.13 25.82
C ALA A 61 -9.45 -14.21 25.80
N ASP A 62 -8.91 -15.43 25.85
CA ASP A 62 -7.47 -15.71 25.74
C ASP A 62 -7.08 -16.34 24.40
N THR A 63 -8.04 -16.45 23.46
CA THR A 63 -7.65 -16.73 22.06
C THR A 63 -7.02 -15.46 21.53
N PRO A 64 -5.69 -15.40 21.38
CA PRO A 64 -5.04 -14.24 20.78
C PRO A 64 -5.71 -14.03 19.44
N ALA A 65 -6.15 -12.78 19.17
CA ALA A 65 -6.71 -12.39 17.89
C ALA A 65 -5.97 -13.11 16.78
N PRO A 66 -6.62 -13.74 15.80
CA PRO A 66 -5.96 -14.61 14.84
C PRO A 66 -4.77 -13.84 14.29
N VAL A 67 -3.58 -14.24 14.77
CA VAL A 67 -2.31 -13.65 14.35
C VAL A 67 -2.37 -13.73 12.84
N PRO A 68 -2.31 -12.59 12.13
CA PRO A 68 -2.45 -12.61 10.68
C PRO A 68 -1.45 -13.64 10.20
N ARG A 69 -1.95 -14.71 9.59
CA ARG A 69 -1.14 -15.85 9.14
C ARG A 69 0.04 -15.24 8.42
N ARG A 70 1.22 -15.31 9.03
CA ARG A 70 2.47 -14.86 8.42
C ARG A 70 2.52 -15.52 7.07
N ARG A 71 2.19 -14.76 6.02
CA ARG A 71 2.39 -15.22 4.65
C ARG A 71 3.83 -15.73 4.58
N PRO A 72 4.09 -16.91 4.00
CA PRO A 72 5.45 -17.44 3.91
C PRO A 72 6.34 -16.32 3.39
N ARG A 73 7.34 -15.96 4.18
CA ARG A 73 8.30 -14.90 3.83
C ARG A 73 9.04 -15.41 2.61
N PRO A 74 8.86 -14.87 1.41
CA PRO A 74 9.66 -15.26 0.27
C PRO A 74 11.12 -14.96 0.62
N THR A 75 11.95 -15.93 0.35
CA THR A 75 13.39 -15.93 0.55
C THR A 75 14.04 -15.08 -0.53
N GLY A 76 14.39 -13.84 -0.25
CA GLY A 76 15.10 -12.96 -1.18
C GLY A 76 15.78 -11.81 -0.45
N LEU A 77 16.88 -11.31 -0.98
CA LEU A 77 17.66 -10.21 -0.41
C LEU A 77 16.80 -8.95 -0.25
N ALA A 78 15.98 -8.62 -1.27
CA ALA A 78 15.12 -7.44 -1.29
C ALA A 78 14.16 -7.32 -0.10
N ARG A 79 13.79 -8.42 0.56
CA ARG A 79 12.91 -8.39 1.73
C ARG A 79 13.62 -8.19 3.06
N ARG A 80 14.93 -8.30 3.06
CA ARG A 80 15.78 -8.03 4.22
C ARG A 80 16.32 -6.61 4.21
N CYS A 81 16.16 -5.93 3.08
CA CYS A 81 16.66 -4.59 2.84
C CYS A 81 15.63 -3.53 3.19
N GLY A 82 16.13 -2.39 3.63
CA GLY A 82 15.31 -1.21 3.86
C GLY A 82 14.81 -0.57 2.56
N PRO A 83 13.73 0.20 2.61
CA PRO A 83 13.12 0.78 1.42
C PRO A 83 14.03 1.79 0.71
N LEU A 84 14.95 2.42 1.44
CA LEU A 84 15.88 3.39 0.86
C LEU A 84 16.92 2.72 -0.05
N SER A 85 17.42 1.54 0.32
CA SER A 85 18.35 0.76 -0.51
C SER A 85 17.67 0.20 -1.76
N LEU A 86 16.38 -0.18 -1.65
CA LEU A 86 15.58 -0.63 -2.78
C LEU A 86 15.40 0.50 -3.83
N LEU A 87 15.05 1.71 -3.37
CA LEU A 87 14.93 2.87 -4.26
C LEU A 87 16.28 3.32 -4.81
N GLY A 88 17.32 3.33 -3.97
CA GLY A 88 18.67 3.67 -4.42
C GLY A 88 19.17 2.74 -5.51
N SER A 89 18.99 1.43 -5.35
CA SER A 89 19.36 0.44 -6.37
C SER A 89 18.56 0.61 -7.66
N SER A 90 17.26 0.88 -7.59
CA SER A 90 16.46 1.13 -8.79
C SER A 90 16.90 2.38 -9.54
N LEU A 91 17.29 3.44 -8.81
CA LEU A 91 17.80 4.68 -9.43
C LEU A 91 19.16 4.46 -10.09
N LEU A 92 20.05 3.67 -9.49
CA LEU A 92 21.33 3.31 -10.09
C LEU A 92 21.16 2.56 -11.42
N LEU A 93 20.20 1.64 -11.49
CA LEU A 93 19.88 0.92 -12.73
C LEU A 93 19.38 1.84 -13.85
N ILE A 94 18.61 2.88 -13.51
CA ILE A 94 18.19 3.90 -14.49
C ILE A 94 19.44 4.59 -15.10
N VAL A 95 20.38 5.00 -14.24
CA VAL A 95 21.60 5.65 -14.68
C VAL A 95 22.45 4.70 -15.55
N GLY A 96 22.62 3.44 -15.14
CA GLY A 96 23.30 2.41 -15.92
C GLY A 96 22.62 2.15 -17.28
N GLY A 97 21.29 2.12 -17.31
CA GLY A 97 20.52 1.93 -18.53
C GLY A 97 20.75 3.04 -19.59
N LEU A 98 21.06 4.26 -19.16
CA LEU A 98 21.37 5.35 -20.09
C LEU A 98 22.65 5.10 -20.92
N ALA A 99 23.57 4.32 -20.39
CA ALA A 99 24.83 3.99 -21.07
C ALA A 99 24.66 2.92 -22.18
N ILE A 100 23.54 2.18 -22.22
CA ILE A 100 23.35 1.12 -23.21
C ILE A 100 23.10 1.70 -24.60
N THR A 101 23.97 1.38 -25.56
CA THR A 101 23.87 1.84 -26.97
C THR A 101 23.66 0.68 -27.93
N ASP A 102 24.23 -0.49 -27.64
CA ASP A 102 24.27 -1.68 -28.51
C ASP A 102 23.31 -2.77 -28.05
N VAL A 103 22.72 -3.51 -29.01
CA VAL A 103 21.82 -4.63 -28.74
C VAL A 103 22.51 -5.78 -28.01
N ARG A 104 23.79 -6.03 -28.30
CA ARG A 104 24.59 -7.10 -27.66
C ARG A 104 24.80 -6.78 -26.18
N VAL A 105 25.19 -5.54 -25.91
CA VAL A 105 25.37 -5.03 -24.54
C VAL A 105 24.03 -5.07 -23.78
N ALA A 106 22.94 -4.61 -24.41
CA ALA A 106 21.61 -4.64 -23.82
C ALA A 106 21.18 -6.07 -23.44
N ALA A 107 21.36 -7.02 -24.36
CA ALA A 107 21.02 -8.43 -24.13
C ALA A 107 21.85 -9.05 -23.01
N ALA A 108 23.15 -8.79 -22.98
CA ALA A 108 24.05 -9.26 -21.92
C ALA A 108 23.68 -8.69 -20.55
N CYS A 109 23.35 -7.39 -20.47
CA CYS A 109 22.94 -6.75 -19.22
C CYS A 109 21.62 -7.34 -18.69
N VAL A 110 20.62 -7.53 -19.54
CA VAL A 110 19.34 -8.16 -19.15
C VAL A 110 19.56 -9.62 -18.75
N ALA A 111 20.46 -10.35 -19.42
CA ALA A 111 20.81 -11.72 -19.05
C ALA A 111 21.44 -11.78 -17.66
N VAL A 112 22.36 -10.86 -17.33
CA VAL A 112 22.95 -10.75 -15.97
C VAL A 112 21.86 -10.46 -14.93
N GLU A 113 20.93 -9.57 -15.20
CA GLU A 113 19.81 -9.30 -14.29
C GLU A 113 18.91 -10.52 -14.06
N LEU A 114 18.57 -11.24 -15.13
CA LEU A 114 17.75 -12.46 -15.03
C LEU A 114 18.47 -13.54 -14.22
N LEU A 115 19.79 -13.66 -14.35
CA LEU A 115 20.59 -14.56 -13.55
C LEU A 115 20.61 -14.19 -12.05
N LEU A 116 20.64 -12.89 -11.75
CA LEU A 116 20.68 -12.37 -10.38
C LEU A 116 19.27 -12.24 -9.76
N ALA A 117 18.22 -12.24 -10.56
CA ALA A 117 16.85 -12.10 -10.10
C ALA A 117 16.44 -13.08 -8.99
N PRO A 118 16.75 -14.41 -9.06
CA PRO A 118 16.41 -15.35 -8.00
C PRO A 118 17.14 -15.06 -6.69
N LEU A 119 18.35 -14.50 -6.73
CA LEU A 119 19.09 -14.09 -5.53
C LEU A 119 18.42 -12.91 -4.84
N VAL A 120 17.97 -11.92 -5.61
CA VAL A 120 17.38 -10.68 -5.09
C VAL A 120 15.92 -10.88 -4.66
N PHE A 121 15.11 -11.51 -5.50
CA PHE A 121 13.66 -11.64 -5.29
C PHE A 121 13.24 -13.01 -4.74
N GLY A 122 14.14 -13.99 -4.72
CA GLY A 122 13.81 -15.39 -4.43
C GLY A 122 13.02 -16.02 -5.57
N TRP A 123 12.62 -17.27 -5.39
CA TRP A 123 11.83 -18.05 -6.36
C TRP A 123 10.34 -17.64 -6.34
N ALA A 124 10.07 -16.32 -6.33
CA ALA A 124 8.69 -15.83 -6.39
C ALA A 124 8.17 -15.94 -7.82
N ARG A 125 6.91 -16.38 -7.95
CA ARG A 125 6.22 -16.39 -9.25
C ARG A 125 6.17 -14.95 -9.79
N PRO A 126 6.37 -14.75 -11.11
CA PRO A 126 6.26 -13.44 -11.73
C PRO A 126 4.91 -12.84 -11.35
N SER A 127 4.94 -11.71 -10.69
CA SER A 127 3.70 -11.08 -10.22
C SER A 127 3.01 -10.37 -11.38
N VAL A 128 1.69 -10.29 -11.31
CA VAL A 128 0.86 -9.47 -12.26
C VAL A 128 1.38 -8.03 -12.37
N ARG A 129 2.18 -7.59 -11.40
CA ARG A 129 2.84 -6.28 -11.39
C ARG A 129 3.85 -6.07 -12.52
N LEU A 130 4.39 -7.14 -13.12
CA LEU A 130 5.30 -7.05 -14.26
C LEU A 130 4.57 -6.73 -15.57
N ILE A 131 3.27 -6.95 -15.67
CA ILE A 131 2.50 -6.71 -16.90
C ILE A 131 2.64 -5.27 -17.40
N PRO A 132 2.46 -4.22 -16.58
CA PRO A 132 2.65 -2.85 -17.03
C PRO A 132 4.09 -2.57 -17.49
N GLY A 133 5.08 -3.15 -16.81
CA GLY A 133 6.48 -3.04 -17.20
C GLY A 133 6.78 -3.68 -18.54
N LEU A 134 6.29 -4.89 -18.77
CA LEU A 134 6.43 -5.58 -20.06
C LEU A 134 5.71 -4.84 -21.19
N LEU A 135 4.52 -4.27 -20.91
CA LEU A 135 3.81 -3.46 -21.87
C LEU A 135 4.60 -2.18 -22.23
N ALA A 136 5.23 -1.53 -21.25
CA ALA A 136 6.10 -0.38 -21.48
C ALA A 136 7.30 -0.76 -22.35
N VAL A 137 7.98 -1.86 -22.06
CA VAL A 137 9.10 -2.39 -22.87
C VAL A 137 8.67 -2.64 -24.31
N ALA A 138 7.55 -3.33 -24.51
CA ALA A 138 7.01 -3.62 -25.85
C ALA A 138 6.61 -2.34 -26.59
N SER A 139 5.97 -1.39 -25.91
CA SER A 139 5.55 -0.11 -26.49
C SER A 139 6.74 0.73 -26.94
N VAL A 140 7.79 0.85 -26.11
CA VAL A 140 8.98 1.61 -26.46
C VAL A 140 9.76 0.91 -27.58
N GLY A 141 9.91 -0.41 -27.52
CA GLY A 141 10.56 -1.18 -28.59
C GLY A 141 9.82 -1.02 -29.93
N PHE A 142 8.51 -1.17 -29.93
CA PHE A 142 7.68 -0.99 -31.12
C PHE A 142 7.76 0.44 -31.68
N SER A 143 7.66 1.44 -30.82
CA SER A 143 7.74 2.85 -31.20
C SER A 143 9.10 3.19 -31.83
N ASN A 144 10.20 2.72 -31.24
CA ASN A 144 11.55 2.94 -31.79
C ASN A 144 11.76 2.21 -33.11
N TRP A 145 11.25 0.98 -33.24
CA TRP A 145 11.28 0.28 -34.53
C TRP A 145 10.56 1.07 -35.64
N LEU A 146 9.36 1.56 -35.34
CA LEU A 146 8.56 2.30 -36.32
C LEU A 146 9.17 3.66 -36.70
N LEU A 147 9.85 4.34 -35.75
CA LEU A 147 10.45 5.66 -35.96
C LEU A 147 11.89 5.60 -36.47
N SER A 148 12.54 4.42 -36.45
CA SER A 148 13.92 4.27 -36.96
C SER A 148 13.99 4.43 -38.46
N THR A 149 15.07 5.05 -38.94
CA THR A 149 15.33 5.23 -40.37
C THR A 149 15.46 3.86 -41.03
N GLY A 150 14.57 3.54 -42.00
CA GLY A 150 14.57 2.24 -42.68
C GLY A 150 13.87 1.12 -41.89
N GLN A 151 13.15 1.42 -40.79
CA GLN A 151 12.43 0.44 -39.94
C GLN A 151 13.38 -0.66 -39.45
N ASP A 152 14.53 -0.27 -38.90
CA ASP A 152 15.49 -1.21 -38.36
C ASP A 152 14.97 -1.92 -37.11
N PRO A 153 14.72 -3.25 -37.16
CA PRO A 153 14.24 -4.00 -36.02
C PRO A 153 15.22 -4.05 -34.85
N LEU A 154 16.54 -3.93 -35.14
CA LEU A 154 17.57 -3.93 -34.10
C LEU A 154 17.47 -2.68 -33.20
N ALA A 155 17.16 -1.52 -33.79
CA ALA A 155 16.95 -0.29 -33.04
C ALA A 155 15.76 -0.45 -32.05
N GLY A 156 14.68 -1.07 -32.49
CA GLY A 156 13.52 -1.37 -31.65
C GLY A 156 13.84 -2.34 -30.51
N VAL A 157 14.56 -3.43 -30.81
CA VAL A 157 14.98 -4.42 -29.80
C VAL A 157 15.92 -3.79 -28.77
N THR A 158 16.89 -2.99 -29.21
CA THR A 158 17.83 -2.30 -28.32
C THR A 158 17.11 -1.37 -27.36
N ALA A 159 16.19 -0.55 -27.87
CA ALA A 159 15.39 0.34 -27.05
C ALA A 159 14.51 -0.42 -26.05
N GLY A 160 13.87 -1.51 -26.48
CA GLY A 160 13.07 -2.37 -25.62
C GLY A 160 13.89 -3.01 -24.50
N LEU A 161 15.03 -3.62 -24.81
CA LEU A 161 15.94 -4.23 -23.82
C LEU A 161 16.51 -3.19 -22.85
N ARG A 162 16.86 -2.00 -23.35
CA ARG A 162 17.32 -0.89 -22.51
C ARG A 162 16.27 -0.49 -21.47
N VAL A 163 15.01 -0.39 -21.88
CA VAL A 163 13.91 -0.09 -20.96
C VAL A 163 13.67 -1.27 -20.02
N ALA A 164 13.76 -2.51 -20.49
CA ALA A 164 13.62 -3.71 -19.67
C ALA A 164 14.63 -3.72 -18.52
N PHE A 165 15.88 -3.36 -18.79
CA PHE A 165 16.98 -3.33 -17.83
C PHE A 165 16.70 -2.51 -16.57
N PHE A 166 16.01 -1.38 -16.62
CA PHE A 166 15.71 -0.60 -15.43
C PHE A 166 14.24 -0.68 -14.99
N VAL A 167 13.30 -0.94 -15.91
CA VAL A 167 11.86 -0.99 -15.56
C VAL A 167 11.51 -2.26 -14.83
N LEU A 168 11.97 -3.43 -15.28
CA LEU A 168 11.60 -4.70 -14.68
C LEU A 168 12.09 -4.84 -13.24
N PRO A 169 13.39 -4.65 -12.93
CA PRO A 169 13.83 -4.70 -11.53
C PRO A 169 13.28 -3.53 -10.72
N GLY A 170 13.13 -2.33 -11.31
CA GLY A 170 12.55 -1.17 -10.64
C GLY A 170 11.13 -1.43 -10.13
N VAL A 171 10.26 -2.03 -10.95
CA VAL A 171 8.90 -2.41 -10.56
C VAL A 171 8.89 -3.44 -9.43
N LEU A 172 9.79 -4.42 -9.48
CA LEU A 172 9.89 -5.46 -8.45
C LEU A 172 10.42 -4.90 -7.13
N LEU A 173 11.45 -4.06 -7.18
CA LEU A 173 12.06 -3.40 -6.01
C LEU A 173 11.07 -2.44 -5.36
N ALA A 174 10.45 -1.55 -6.12
CA ALA A 174 9.44 -0.62 -5.63
C ALA A 174 8.21 -1.36 -5.03
N GLY A 175 7.82 -2.47 -5.64
CA GLY A 175 6.72 -3.30 -5.14
C GLY A 175 7.01 -4.01 -3.81
N SER A 176 8.27 -4.07 -3.40
CA SER A 176 8.73 -4.67 -2.14
C SER A 176 8.91 -3.65 -1.02
N ALA A 177 8.96 -2.35 -1.34
CA ALA A 177 9.14 -1.27 -0.39
C ALA A 177 7.85 -1.03 0.43
N ASP A 178 8.01 -0.90 1.75
CA ASP A 178 6.93 -0.45 2.63
C ASP A 178 6.94 1.09 2.70
N PRO A 179 5.82 1.76 2.35
CA PRO A 179 5.73 3.22 2.38
C PRO A 179 5.98 3.84 3.76
N PHE A 180 5.63 3.14 4.84
CA PHE A 180 5.84 3.61 6.21
C PHE A 180 7.31 3.59 6.56
N ALA A 181 7.95 2.43 6.37
CA ALA A 181 9.37 2.30 6.59
C ALA A 181 10.17 3.27 5.71
N LEU A 182 9.69 3.54 4.48
CA LEU A 182 10.31 4.55 3.61
C LEU A 182 10.25 5.94 4.23
N GLY A 183 9.11 6.34 4.80
CA GLY A 183 8.97 7.61 5.51
C GLY A 183 9.95 7.74 6.67
N ASP A 184 10.08 6.69 7.49
CA ASP A 184 11.01 6.65 8.61
C ASP A 184 12.47 6.75 8.15
N HIS A 185 12.86 6.03 7.10
CA HIS A 185 14.21 6.13 6.52
C HIS A 185 14.49 7.51 5.93
N LEU A 186 13.52 8.13 5.24
CA LEU A 186 13.66 9.48 4.68
C LEU A 186 13.85 10.53 5.79
N ALA A 187 13.08 10.43 6.86
CA ALA A 187 13.15 11.38 7.95
C ALA A 187 14.42 11.19 8.81
N GLN A 188 14.82 9.94 9.10
CA GLN A 188 15.93 9.65 10.00
C GLN A 188 17.29 9.68 9.28
N ARG A 189 17.38 9.15 8.05
CA ARG A 189 18.65 9.02 7.31
C ARG A 189 18.96 10.23 6.45
N LEU A 190 18.00 10.68 5.62
CA LEU A 190 18.16 11.87 4.81
C LEU A 190 17.88 13.16 5.57
N ARG A 191 17.46 13.07 6.85
CA ARG A 191 17.16 14.23 7.71
C ARG A 191 16.16 15.19 7.06
N LEU A 192 15.23 14.64 6.27
CA LEU A 192 14.19 15.47 5.68
C LEU A 192 13.23 16.01 6.74
N PRO A 193 12.67 17.19 6.54
CA PRO A 193 11.72 17.77 7.48
C PRO A 193 10.54 16.81 7.73
N ALA A 194 10.24 16.56 9.01
CA ALA A 194 9.21 15.56 9.37
C ALA A 194 7.81 15.90 8.83
N ARG A 195 7.48 17.20 8.69
CA ARG A 195 6.17 17.63 8.19
C ARG A 195 5.84 17.12 6.78
N PRO A 196 6.67 17.37 5.74
CA PRO A 196 6.39 16.86 4.40
C PRO A 196 6.49 15.33 4.33
N VAL A 197 7.39 14.68 5.09
CA VAL A 197 7.49 13.22 5.09
C VAL A 197 6.22 12.59 5.63
N VAL A 198 5.72 13.05 6.79
CA VAL A 198 4.47 12.54 7.38
C VAL A 198 3.28 12.83 6.46
N ALA A 199 3.23 14.01 5.84
CA ALA A 199 2.18 14.35 4.89
C ALA A 199 2.19 13.42 3.66
N ALA A 200 3.37 13.13 3.10
CA ALA A 200 3.53 12.21 1.96
C ALA A 200 3.12 10.77 2.31
N VAL A 201 3.55 10.26 3.46
CA VAL A 201 3.17 8.91 3.94
C VAL A 201 1.66 8.83 4.18
N ALA A 202 1.07 9.85 4.83
CA ALA A 202 -0.37 9.92 5.06
C ALA A 202 -1.17 9.99 3.75
N ALA A 203 -0.68 10.74 2.75
CA ALA A 203 -1.29 10.82 1.43
C ALA A 203 -1.25 9.47 0.72
N LEU A 204 -0.13 8.76 0.78
CA LEU A 204 0.03 7.44 0.15
C LEU A 204 -0.92 6.39 0.76
N GLN A 205 -1.06 6.38 2.08
CA GLN A 205 -2.03 5.53 2.78
C GLN A 205 -3.48 5.82 2.33
N ARG A 206 -3.80 7.10 2.18
CA ARG A 206 -5.12 7.52 1.71
C ARG A 206 -5.38 7.04 0.30
N PHE A 207 -4.37 7.10 -0.56
CA PHE A 207 -4.47 6.62 -1.93
C PHE A 207 -4.85 5.14 -2.01
N GLU A 208 -4.24 4.28 -1.20
CA GLU A 208 -4.62 2.86 -1.11
C GLU A 208 -6.06 2.64 -0.65
N GLY A 209 -6.58 3.53 0.20
CA GLY A 209 -7.96 3.51 0.68
C GLY A 209 -8.99 3.94 -0.37
N LEU A 210 -8.62 4.82 -1.32
CA LEU A 210 -9.54 5.39 -2.30
C LEU A 210 -10.23 4.34 -3.17
N GLY A 211 -9.53 3.28 -3.55
CA GLY A 211 -10.10 2.18 -4.33
C GLY A 211 -11.28 1.51 -3.61
N ARG A 212 -11.12 1.21 -2.33
CA ARG A 212 -12.17 0.63 -1.49
C ARG A 212 -13.37 1.59 -1.30
N GLN A 213 -13.09 2.87 -1.10
CA GLN A 213 -14.12 3.91 -0.97
C GLN A 213 -14.89 4.10 -2.28
N TRP A 214 -14.19 4.05 -3.43
CA TRP A 214 -14.80 4.08 -4.76
C TRP A 214 -15.79 2.92 -4.94
N ASP A 215 -15.38 1.71 -4.63
CA ASP A 215 -16.23 0.53 -4.75
C ASP A 215 -17.44 0.58 -3.81
N GLN A 216 -17.25 1.12 -2.61
CA GLN A 216 -18.33 1.32 -1.65
C GLN A 216 -19.34 2.36 -2.17
N LEU A 217 -18.89 3.52 -2.64
CA LEU A 217 -19.75 4.53 -3.24
C LEU A 217 -20.51 3.99 -4.46
N ARG A 218 -19.83 3.20 -5.29
CA ARG A 218 -20.44 2.57 -6.45
C ARG A 218 -21.56 1.60 -6.04
N ARG A 219 -21.36 0.81 -4.99
CA ARG A 219 -22.39 -0.09 -4.45
C ARG A 219 -23.58 0.69 -3.88
N ILE A 220 -23.33 1.70 -3.04
CA ILE A 220 -24.39 2.53 -2.43
C ILE A 220 -25.23 3.21 -3.51
N ARG A 221 -24.61 3.79 -4.53
CA ARG A 221 -25.31 4.43 -5.64
C ARG A 221 -26.15 3.44 -6.46
N ARG A 222 -25.63 2.23 -6.66
CA ARG A 222 -26.36 1.17 -7.36
C ARG A 222 -27.63 0.78 -6.61
N VAL A 223 -27.56 0.60 -5.29
CA VAL A 223 -28.72 0.29 -4.44
C VAL A 223 -29.75 1.42 -4.45
N ARG A 224 -29.30 2.68 -4.56
CA ARG A 224 -30.18 3.84 -4.67
C ARG A 224 -30.75 4.07 -6.09
N GLY A 225 -30.55 3.17 -7.03
CA GLY A 225 -31.02 3.31 -8.40
C GLY A 225 -30.25 4.32 -9.25
N LEU A 226 -29.18 4.93 -8.70
CA LEU A 226 -28.33 5.91 -9.38
C LEU A 226 -27.21 5.22 -10.17
N GLY A 227 -27.51 4.11 -10.84
CA GLY A 227 -26.57 3.39 -11.67
C GLY A 227 -26.16 4.19 -12.92
N ALA A 228 -25.03 3.78 -13.53
CA ALA A 228 -24.62 4.37 -14.82
C ALA A 228 -25.66 4.06 -15.89
N GLY A 229 -26.19 5.09 -16.51
CA GLY A 229 -26.99 4.96 -17.72
C GLY A 229 -26.19 4.26 -18.84
N ARG A 230 -26.88 3.81 -19.89
CA ARG A 230 -26.28 3.03 -21.00
C ARG A 230 -25.36 3.82 -21.94
N GLY A 231 -25.25 5.16 -21.82
CA GLY A 231 -24.41 6.00 -22.69
C GLY A 231 -23.04 6.36 -22.10
N PRO A 232 -22.05 6.70 -22.95
CA PRO A 232 -20.74 7.14 -22.49
C PRO A 232 -20.81 8.44 -21.67
N SER A 233 -21.69 9.39 -22.03
CA SER A 233 -21.93 10.63 -21.30
C SER A 233 -22.52 10.40 -19.90
N ALA A 234 -23.41 9.40 -19.75
CA ALA A 234 -23.95 9.03 -18.45
C ALA A 234 -22.87 8.40 -17.54
N ARG A 235 -21.99 7.60 -18.10
CA ARG A 235 -20.85 6.99 -17.38
C ARG A 235 -19.85 8.05 -16.91
N SER A 236 -19.49 9.00 -17.79
CA SER A 236 -18.56 10.08 -17.44
C SER A 236 -19.14 11.00 -16.35
N ARG A 237 -20.41 11.38 -16.44
CA ARG A 237 -21.10 12.16 -15.40
C ARG A 237 -21.16 11.42 -14.06
N GLN A 238 -21.43 10.13 -14.08
CA GLN A 238 -21.40 9.32 -12.86
C GLN A 238 -19.99 9.25 -12.26
N ALA A 239 -18.96 9.02 -13.07
CA ALA A 239 -17.57 9.00 -12.63
C ALA A 239 -17.18 10.34 -12.01
N ALA A 240 -17.49 11.47 -12.67
CA ALA A 240 -17.25 12.81 -12.15
C ALA A 240 -17.92 13.06 -10.80
N ALA A 241 -19.20 12.67 -10.66
CA ALA A 241 -19.93 12.82 -9.40
C ALA A 241 -19.36 11.93 -8.28
N MET A 242 -18.84 10.74 -8.59
CA MET A 242 -18.16 9.88 -7.61
C MET A 242 -16.79 10.44 -7.21
N THR A 243 -16.02 10.95 -8.18
CA THR A 243 -14.73 11.61 -7.94
C THR A 243 -14.92 12.83 -7.05
N PHE A 244 -15.92 13.66 -7.31
CA PHE A 244 -16.24 14.82 -6.48
C PHE A 244 -16.60 14.40 -5.04
N ALA A 245 -17.44 13.37 -4.88
CA ALA A 245 -17.80 12.85 -3.56
C ALA A 245 -16.57 12.33 -2.79
N LEU A 246 -15.65 11.61 -3.46
CA LEU A 246 -14.39 11.17 -2.85
C LEU A 246 -13.49 12.35 -2.46
N LEU A 247 -13.40 13.36 -3.31
CA LEU A 247 -12.61 14.57 -3.02
C LEU A 247 -13.12 15.27 -1.76
N VAL A 248 -14.43 15.52 -1.67
CA VAL A 248 -15.06 16.13 -0.48
C VAL A 248 -14.82 15.29 0.76
N GLN A 249 -14.97 13.96 0.65
CA GLN A 249 -14.72 13.04 1.76
C GLN A 249 -13.25 13.07 2.19
N SER A 250 -12.32 13.09 1.25
CA SER A 250 -10.88 13.17 1.51
C SER A 250 -10.50 14.46 2.22
N LEU A 251 -11.07 15.60 1.79
CA LEU A 251 -10.85 16.90 2.44
C LEU A 251 -11.37 16.93 3.88
N ARG A 252 -12.57 16.38 4.13
CA ARG A 252 -13.10 16.26 5.50
C ARG A 252 -12.22 15.39 6.39
N GLN A 253 -11.73 14.27 5.86
CA GLN A 253 -10.85 13.38 6.60
C GLN A 253 -9.48 14.01 6.87
N ALA A 254 -8.95 14.80 5.90
CA ALA A 254 -7.72 15.56 6.09
C ALA A 254 -7.85 16.61 7.19
N GLY A 255 -8.98 17.33 7.24
CA GLY A 255 -9.26 18.28 8.32
C GLY A 255 -9.31 17.61 9.69
N GLY A 256 -10.03 16.47 9.81
CA GLY A 256 -10.06 15.73 11.07
C GLY A 256 -8.69 15.20 11.49
N MET A 257 -7.87 14.74 10.54
CA MET A 257 -6.51 14.30 10.81
C MET A 257 -5.61 15.46 11.26
N ALA A 258 -5.73 16.64 10.64
CA ALA A 258 -4.98 17.83 11.04
C ALA A 258 -5.29 18.23 12.49
N VAL A 259 -6.57 18.29 12.86
CA VAL A 259 -6.99 18.57 14.24
C VAL A 259 -6.45 17.52 15.22
N ALA A 260 -6.52 16.24 14.87
CA ALA A 260 -5.99 15.17 15.72
C ALA A 260 -4.47 15.26 15.87
N MET A 261 -3.74 15.67 14.84
CA MET A 261 -2.30 15.90 14.92
C MET A 261 -1.94 17.11 15.78
N GLU A 262 -2.70 18.20 15.66
CA GLU A 262 -2.51 19.37 16.53
C GLU A 262 -2.79 19.06 17.99
N ALA A 263 -3.86 18.32 18.29
CA ALA A 263 -4.18 17.87 19.64
C ALA A 263 -3.08 16.98 20.24
N ARG A 264 -2.30 16.29 19.41
CA ARG A 264 -1.12 15.49 19.80
C ARG A 264 0.18 16.30 19.86
N GLY A 265 0.12 17.63 19.70
CA GLY A 265 1.28 18.52 19.76
C GLY A 265 2.20 18.45 18.52
N PHE A 266 1.70 18.00 17.35
CA PHE A 266 2.52 17.87 16.15
C PHE A 266 3.08 19.23 15.68
N SER A 267 2.36 20.33 15.88
CA SER A 267 2.78 21.70 15.52
C SER A 267 3.80 22.30 16.51
N ALA A 268 3.83 21.83 17.75
CA ALA A 268 4.68 22.38 18.81
C ALA A 268 6.18 21.99 18.71
N GLY A 269 6.59 21.15 17.75
CA GLY A 269 7.89 20.50 17.72
C GLY A 269 9.13 21.41 17.79
N PRO A 270 9.45 22.27 16.79
CA PRO A 270 10.74 22.99 16.80
C PRO A 270 10.81 24.17 17.77
N SER A 271 9.67 24.79 18.08
CA SER A 271 9.59 25.99 18.95
C SER A 271 9.61 25.66 20.45
N SER A 272 9.29 24.43 20.82
CA SER A 272 9.24 23.98 22.23
C SER A 272 10.55 23.38 22.77
N GLY A 273 11.61 23.31 21.95
CA GLY A 273 12.88 22.69 22.32
C GLY A 273 12.82 21.17 22.54
N VAL A 274 11.65 20.56 22.42
CA VAL A 274 11.48 19.13 22.61
C VAL A 274 11.92 18.39 21.35
N ARG A 275 12.94 17.54 21.48
CA ARG A 275 13.37 16.64 20.41
C ARG A 275 12.33 15.56 20.18
N ARG A 276 11.90 15.37 18.94
CA ARG A 276 11.03 14.25 18.56
C ARG A 276 11.75 12.93 18.76
N THR A 277 11.08 11.99 19.40
CA THR A 277 11.49 10.60 19.48
C THR A 277 10.87 9.83 18.32
N TRP A 278 11.58 8.82 17.84
CA TRP A 278 11.11 7.92 16.79
C TRP A 278 10.48 6.69 17.43
N ALA A 279 9.31 6.27 16.94
CA ALA A 279 8.66 5.07 17.45
C ALA A 279 9.42 3.81 17.01
N GLU A 280 9.93 3.82 15.78
CA GLU A 280 10.72 2.72 15.24
C GLU A 280 12.04 3.28 14.68
N PRO A 281 13.19 2.68 15.05
CA PRO A 281 14.46 3.04 14.45
C PRO A 281 14.52 2.53 13.00
N ALA A 282 15.11 3.31 12.09
CA ALA A 282 15.39 2.92 10.71
C ALA A 282 16.88 2.51 10.58
N PRO A 283 17.27 1.28 10.98
CA PRO A 283 18.66 0.86 10.93
C PRO A 283 19.08 0.61 9.47
N TRP A 284 20.34 0.90 9.19
CA TRP A 284 20.97 0.47 7.94
C TRP A 284 21.59 -0.90 8.18
N LEU A 285 21.06 -1.93 7.52
CA LEU A 285 21.55 -3.29 7.65
C LEU A 285 22.69 -3.59 6.66
N PRO A 286 23.54 -4.58 6.94
CA PRO A 286 24.54 -5.04 5.95
C PRO A 286 23.91 -5.47 4.63
N ALA A 287 22.69 -6.00 4.68
CA ALA A 287 21.91 -6.35 3.50
C ALA A 287 21.63 -5.13 2.59
N ASP A 288 21.44 -3.94 3.18
CA ASP A 288 21.23 -2.70 2.43
C ASP A 288 22.47 -2.33 1.62
N SER A 289 23.63 -2.39 2.26
CA SER A 289 24.91 -2.15 1.59
C SER A 289 25.19 -3.19 0.50
N ALA A 290 24.88 -4.46 0.75
CA ALA A 290 25.02 -5.52 -0.24
C ALA A 290 24.12 -5.29 -1.47
N LEU A 291 22.85 -4.88 -1.25
CA LEU A 291 21.94 -4.60 -2.35
C LEU A 291 22.36 -3.39 -3.16
N VAL A 292 22.81 -2.30 -2.51
CA VAL A 292 23.33 -1.11 -3.20
C VAL A 292 24.60 -1.43 -3.97
N ALA A 293 25.52 -2.20 -3.38
CA ALA A 293 26.73 -2.65 -4.07
C ALA A 293 26.42 -3.50 -5.31
N LEU A 294 25.46 -4.43 -5.18
CA LEU A 294 24.98 -5.24 -6.29
C LEU A 294 24.32 -4.37 -7.37
N GLY A 295 23.49 -3.40 -6.98
CA GLY A 295 22.88 -2.43 -7.88
C GLY A 295 23.92 -1.60 -8.63
N LEU A 296 24.97 -1.16 -7.94
CA LEU A 296 26.09 -0.42 -8.55
C LEU A 296 26.87 -1.28 -9.54
N LEU A 297 27.11 -2.55 -9.19
CA LEU A 297 27.82 -3.52 -10.02
C LEU A 297 27.04 -3.79 -11.30
N VAL A 298 25.73 -4.02 -11.19
CA VAL A 298 24.83 -4.24 -12.33
C VAL A 298 24.70 -2.97 -13.17
N ALA A 299 24.55 -1.79 -12.56
CA ALA A 299 24.52 -0.51 -13.27
C ALA A 299 25.84 -0.18 -13.99
N GLY A 300 26.96 -0.71 -13.53
CA GLY A 300 28.27 -0.56 -14.17
C GLY A 300 28.50 -1.54 -15.34
N THR A 301 27.73 -2.63 -15.43
CA THR A 301 27.94 -3.65 -16.50
C THR A 301 27.85 -3.08 -17.92
N PRO A 302 26.94 -2.15 -18.28
CA PRO A 302 26.91 -1.58 -19.62
C PRO A 302 28.23 -0.86 -20.00
N ILE A 303 28.80 -0.11 -19.06
CA ILE A 303 30.01 0.66 -19.27
C ILE A 303 31.20 -0.30 -19.47
N LEU A 304 31.29 -1.33 -18.63
CA LEU A 304 32.35 -2.33 -18.70
C LEU A 304 32.29 -3.15 -19.99
N LEU A 305 31.09 -3.55 -20.42
CA LEU A 305 30.89 -4.33 -21.64
C LEU A 305 31.18 -3.49 -22.90
N GLN A 306 30.83 -2.22 -22.91
CA GLN A 306 31.17 -1.31 -24.03
C GLN A 306 32.69 -1.06 -24.14
N ALA A 307 33.37 -0.97 -23.01
CA ALA A 307 34.84 -0.83 -23.02
C ALA A 307 35.55 -2.11 -23.49
N ALA A 308 34.93 -3.27 -23.25
CA ALA A 308 35.46 -4.58 -23.65
C ALA A 308 35.08 -4.98 -25.10
N TRP A 309 34.02 -4.39 -25.64
CA TRP A 309 33.53 -4.63 -27.01
C TRP A 309 33.41 -3.29 -27.76
N PRO A 310 34.53 -2.79 -28.29
CA PRO A 310 34.52 -1.57 -29.09
C PRO A 310 33.77 -1.75 -30.42
#